data_0f6490112583b051ef4b4437586ccb7b
#
_entry.id   0f6490112583b051ef4b4437586ccb7b
#
_cell.length_a   1.000
_cell.length_b   1.000
_cell.length_c   1.000
_cell.angle_alpha   90.00
_cell.angle_beta   90.00
_cell.angle_gamma   90.00
#
_symmetry.space_group_name_H-M   'P 1'
#
loop_
_entity.id
_entity.type
_entity.pdbx_description
1 polymer ?
#
loop_
_entity_poly.entity_id
_entity_poly.type
_entity_poly.pdbx_seq_one_letter_code
_entity_poly.pdbx_strand_id
1 'polypeptide(L)'
;GLFPTDMSEVPQQPEWAKITHLSNTYLDLGVRWDHNTENQAGFRGVELITRTELTQWPMLGYDAKFGGYGLSHLHVGATFDWGKITVGDVYGQFGSGMVLRLYEDRALGVDNALRGGKIEITPYKGIYLTALGGKQRRYWNCYDDGAWGWNYKQDAVLGANLELGIHEWSEAMQEAGANLTIGGSYVSKYQKEDTIITNTVIQPEGKYDYILNLPEWVGAGSVRAQFQMKGWNALVEYAYKANDPSVLNDYSYDPGQALLMSLSYS
;
A
#
# COMPACT_ATOMS: atom_id res chain seq x y z
N GLY A 1 24.48 20.14 -8.44
CA GLY A 1 24.74 19.89 -7.03
C GLY A 1 23.43 19.77 -6.27
N LEU A 2 23.28 18.72 -5.47
CA LEU A 2 22.07 18.43 -4.68
C LEU A 2 21.96 19.27 -3.39
N PHE A 3 22.90 20.18 -3.16
CA PHE A 3 22.91 21.05 -1.99
C PHE A 3 23.03 22.51 -2.41
N PRO A 4 22.29 23.42 -1.79
CA PRO A 4 22.45 24.85 -2.02
C PRO A 4 23.90 25.27 -1.71
N THR A 5 24.52 25.97 -2.60
CA THR A 5 25.87 26.52 -2.43
C THR A 5 25.88 27.77 -1.55
N ASP A 6 24.72 28.37 -1.33
CA ASP A 6 24.52 29.50 -0.44
C ASP A 6 23.77 29.07 0.82
N MET A 7 24.47 29.04 1.94
CA MET A 7 23.91 28.67 3.25
C MET A 7 22.94 29.72 3.82
N SER A 8 22.85 30.90 3.21
CA SER A 8 21.86 31.92 3.60
C SER A 8 20.43 31.57 3.15
N GLU A 9 20.29 30.68 2.16
CA GLU A 9 19.01 30.17 1.69
C GLU A 9 18.53 28.93 2.47
N VAL A 10 19.37 28.36 3.33
CA VAL A 10 18.91 27.26 4.20
C VAL A 10 17.92 27.84 5.21
N PRO A 11 16.66 27.39 5.21
CA PRO A 11 15.70 27.85 6.20
C PRO A 11 16.31 27.69 7.59
N GLN A 12 16.29 28.76 8.39
CA GLN A 12 16.76 28.68 9.76
C GLN A 12 16.06 27.50 10.43
N GLN A 13 16.84 26.59 10.99
CA GLN A 13 16.28 25.43 11.68
C GLN A 13 15.36 25.95 12.80
N PRO A 14 14.12 25.52 12.84
CA PRO A 14 13.21 25.92 13.89
C PRO A 14 13.80 25.52 15.26
N GLU A 15 13.42 26.22 16.32
CA GLU A 15 13.92 26.01 17.68
C GLU A 15 13.89 24.53 18.12
N TRP A 16 12.89 23.76 17.66
CA TRP A 16 12.78 22.35 17.95
C TRP A 16 13.90 21.48 17.32
N ALA A 17 14.54 21.93 16.25
CA ALA A 17 15.68 21.20 15.65
C ALA A 17 16.92 21.24 16.54
N LYS A 18 16.92 22.09 17.56
CA LYS A 18 17.95 22.15 18.60
C LYS A 18 17.68 21.15 19.74
N ILE A 19 16.51 20.51 19.76
CA ILE A 19 16.12 19.58 20.81
C ILE A 19 16.68 18.20 20.48
N THR A 20 17.47 17.66 21.39
CA THR A 20 18.14 16.36 21.22
C THR A 20 17.24 15.17 21.57
N HIS A 21 16.02 15.41 22.00
CA HIS A 21 15.09 14.35 22.41
C HIS A 21 13.90 14.29 21.47
N LEU A 22 13.89 13.25 20.63
CA LEU A 22 12.75 12.89 19.78
C LEU A 22 11.85 11.98 20.61
N SER A 23 10.56 12.30 20.70
CA SER A 23 9.59 11.39 21.30
C SER A 23 8.49 11.08 20.33
N ASN A 24 8.27 9.79 20.13
CA ASN A 24 7.15 9.26 19.38
C ASN A 24 6.45 8.25 20.28
N THR A 25 5.19 8.50 20.59
CA THR A 25 4.40 7.67 21.49
C THR A 25 3.27 7.04 20.73
N TYR A 26 3.14 5.72 20.85
CA TYR A 26 2.07 4.93 20.27
C TYR A 26 1.25 4.31 21.40
N LEU A 27 -0.07 4.41 21.28
CA LEU A 27 -1.00 3.66 22.12
C LEU A 27 -1.84 2.76 21.21
N ASP A 28 -1.53 1.47 21.21
CA ASP A 28 -2.28 0.47 20.48
C ASP A 28 -3.30 -0.18 21.44
N LEU A 29 -4.57 -0.19 21.05
CA LEU A 29 -5.65 -0.89 21.73
C LEU A 29 -6.30 -1.88 20.77
N GLY A 30 -6.37 -3.14 21.20
CA GLY A 30 -7.04 -4.20 20.46
C GLY A 30 -8.07 -4.89 21.34
N VAL A 31 -9.27 -5.06 20.81
CA VAL A 31 -10.33 -5.87 21.42
C VAL A 31 -10.73 -6.93 20.41
N ARG A 32 -10.72 -8.18 20.85
CA ARG A 32 -11.15 -9.32 20.04
C ARG A 32 -12.18 -10.12 20.81
N TRP A 33 -13.25 -10.47 20.12
CA TRP A 33 -14.26 -11.39 20.61
C TRP A 33 -14.38 -12.56 19.64
N ASP A 34 -14.18 -13.77 20.15
CA ASP A 34 -14.25 -15.01 19.39
C ASP A 34 -15.55 -15.74 19.70
N HIS A 35 -16.25 -16.17 18.67
CA HIS A 35 -17.50 -16.92 18.76
C HIS A 35 -17.23 -18.39 18.42
N ASN A 36 -17.37 -19.25 19.41
CA ASN A 36 -17.03 -20.68 19.30
C ASN A 36 -18.21 -21.59 18.97
N THR A 37 -19.42 -21.03 18.86
CA THR A 37 -20.61 -21.80 18.56
C THR A 37 -20.87 -21.86 17.06
N GLU A 38 -21.20 -23.03 16.53
CA GLU A 38 -21.61 -23.15 15.14
C GLU A 38 -22.88 -22.34 14.88
N ASN A 39 -22.87 -21.60 13.76
CA ASN A 39 -24.02 -20.83 13.32
C ASN A 39 -24.13 -20.86 11.77
N GLN A 40 -25.34 -20.58 11.27
CA GLN A 40 -25.63 -20.66 9.82
C GLN A 40 -24.81 -19.70 8.96
N ALA A 41 -24.35 -18.58 9.52
CA ALA A 41 -23.53 -17.59 8.81
C ALA A 41 -22.05 -17.96 8.82
N GLY A 42 -21.62 -18.96 9.59
CA GLY A 42 -20.22 -19.31 9.79
C GLY A 42 -19.43 -18.20 10.49
N PHE A 43 -20.10 -17.36 11.29
CA PHE A 43 -19.45 -16.26 12.00
C PHE A 43 -18.55 -16.78 13.11
N ARG A 44 -17.30 -16.29 13.17
CA ARG A 44 -16.26 -16.74 14.11
C ARG A 44 -15.80 -15.66 15.08
N GLY A 45 -16.00 -14.41 14.79
CA GLY A 45 -15.63 -13.37 15.72
C GLY A 45 -15.47 -12.00 15.08
N VAL A 46 -15.21 -11.03 15.94
CA VAL A 46 -14.98 -9.63 15.57
C VAL A 46 -13.76 -9.09 16.30
N GLU A 47 -13.01 -8.24 15.64
CA GLU A 47 -11.90 -7.49 16.22
C GLU A 47 -12.05 -6.00 15.97
N LEU A 48 -11.64 -5.21 16.94
CA LEU A 48 -11.45 -3.76 16.82
C LEU A 48 -10.00 -3.46 17.19
N ILE A 49 -9.28 -2.82 16.29
CA ILE A 49 -7.92 -2.35 16.55
C ILE A 49 -7.87 -0.85 16.30
N THR A 50 -7.30 -0.13 17.24
CA THR A 50 -7.12 1.31 17.14
C THR A 50 -5.75 1.71 17.66
N ARG A 51 -5.16 2.73 17.06
CA ARG A 51 -3.90 3.33 17.46
C ARG A 51 -4.03 4.85 17.54
N THR A 52 -3.58 5.40 18.64
CA THR A 52 -3.34 6.83 18.78
C THR A 52 -1.84 7.08 18.78
N GLU A 53 -1.41 8.07 18.03
CA GLU A 53 -0.01 8.49 17.94
C GLU A 53 0.15 9.92 18.41
N LEU A 54 1.26 10.17 19.09
CA LEU A 54 1.78 11.49 19.41
C LEU A 54 3.22 11.54 18.92
N THR A 55 3.46 12.29 17.87
CA THR A 55 4.80 12.61 17.37
C THR A 55 5.12 14.04 17.76
N GLN A 56 5.85 14.22 18.85
CA GLN A 56 6.17 15.54 19.37
C GLN A 56 7.18 16.25 18.48
N TRP A 57 8.16 15.48 17.97
CA TRP A 57 9.18 15.97 17.06
C TRP A 57 9.40 14.93 15.96
N PRO A 58 9.30 15.29 14.68
CA PRO A 58 9.61 14.36 13.60
C PRO A 58 11.11 13.99 13.63
N MET A 59 11.42 12.84 13.05
CA MET A 59 12.83 12.42 12.93
C MET A 59 13.65 13.47 12.18
N LEU A 60 14.94 13.57 12.50
CA LEU A 60 15.86 14.46 11.79
C LEU A 60 15.81 14.20 10.27
N GLY A 61 15.62 15.25 9.50
CA GLY A 61 15.51 15.19 8.06
C GLY A 61 14.07 15.09 7.52
N TYR A 62 13.08 14.96 8.41
CA TYR A 62 11.67 15.01 8.02
C TYR A 62 11.09 16.42 8.19
N ASP A 63 10.10 16.77 7.37
CA ASP A 63 9.38 18.04 7.49
C ASP A 63 8.63 18.09 8.85
N ALA A 64 8.51 19.29 9.42
CA ALA A 64 7.73 19.53 10.64
C ALA A 64 6.26 19.06 10.53
N LYS A 65 5.72 18.95 9.31
CA LYS A 65 4.38 18.43 9.03
C LYS A 65 4.17 16.96 9.42
N PHE A 66 5.25 16.22 9.69
CA PHE A 66 5.16 14.87 10.26
C PHE A 66 4.93 14.86 11.78
N GLY A 67 5.09 15.99 12.45
CA GLY A 67 4.75 16.16 13.87
C GLY A 67 3.27 16.36 14.06
N GLY A 68 2.74 15.85 15.18
CA GLY A 68 1.33 16.00 15.52
C GLY A 68 0.82 14.84 16.38
N TYR A 69 -0.49 14.80 16.54
CA TYR A 69 -1.17 13.74 17.28
C TYR A 69 -2.48 13.38 16.58
N GLY A 70 -2.89 12.14 16.73
CA GLY A 70 -4.15 11.72 16.15
C GLY A 70 -4.38 10.22 16.20
N LEU A 71 -5.55 9.84 15.69
CA LEU A 71 -5.94 8.45 15.47
C LEU A 71 -5.28 7.96 14.18
N SER A 72 -4.15 7.28 14.29
CA SER A 72 -3.35 6.86 13.14
C SER A 72 -3.83 5.57 12.51
N HIS A 73 -4.51 4.72 13.27
CA HIS A 73 -5.04 3.45 12.77
C HIS A 73 -6.35 3.10 13.46
N LEU A 74 -7.34 2.72 12.66
CA LEU A 74 -8.61 2.23 13.14
C LEU A 74 -9.16 1.21 12.14
N HIS A 75 -9.38 -0.04 12.58
CA HIS A 75 -10.16 -0.97 11.79
C HIS A 75 -11.07 -1.87 12.65
N VAL A 76 -12.13 -2.31 12.01
CA VAL A 76 -13.01 -3.37 12.52
C VAL A 76 -12.95 -4.54 11.55
N GLY A 77 -12.68 -5.72 12.07
CA GLY A 77 -12.64 -6.97 11.31
C GLY A 77 -13.72 -7.95 11.79
N ALA A 78 -14.41 -8.60 10.87
CA ALA A 78 -15.31 -9.72 11.13
C ALA A 78 -14.79 -10.97 10.43
N THR A 79 -14.65 -12.07 11.16
CA THR A 79 -14.11 -13.34 10.67
C THR A 79 -15.25 -14.35 10.54
N PHE A 80 -15.25 -15.08 9.43
CA PHE A 80 -16.21 -16.13 9.08
C PHE A 80 -15.45 -17.38 8.63
N ASP A 81 -16.13 -18.52 8.54
CA ASP A 81 -15.56 -19.77 8.02
C ASP A 81 -15.05 -19.64 6.58
N TRP A 82 -15.74 -18.82 5.80
CA TRP A 82 -15.45 -18.58 4.39
C TRP A 82 -14.48 -17.42 4.15
N GLY A 83 -14.11 -16.65 5.18
CA GLY A 83 -13.20 -15.52 4.99
C GLY A 83 -13.24 -14.45 6.06
N LYS A 84 -12.75 -13.26 5.72
CA LYS A 84 -12.67 -12.10 6.61
C LYS A 84 -13.07 -10.82 5.87
N ILE A 85 -13.82 -9.97 6.56
CA ILE A 85 -14.15 -8.60 6.12
C ILE A 85 -13.49 -7.62 7.09
N THR A 86 -12.79 -6.64 6.57
CA THR A 86 -12.16 -5.57 7.36
C THR A 86 -12.59 -4.21 6.82
N VAL A 87 -12.99 -3.31 7.71
CA VAL A 87 -13.37 -1.93 7.37
C VAL A 87 -12.56 -0.97 8.23
N GLY A 88 -12.05 0.09 7.63
CA GLY A 88 -11.19 1.08 8.25
C GLY A 88 -9.83 1.18 7.56
N ASP A 89 -8.75 1.23 8.32
CA ASP A 89 -7.41 1.23 7.77
C ASP A 89 -6.97 -0.18 7.43
N VAL A 90 -6.69 -0.44 6.16
CA VAL A 90 -6.35 -1.77 5.66
C VAL A 90 -4.96 -1.79 5.04
N TYR A 91 -4.26 -2.88 5.31
CA TYR A 91 -3.01 -3.26 4.66
C TYR A 91 -3.21 -4.48 3.77
N GLY A 92 -2.33 -4.66 2.81
CA GLY A 92 -2.35 -5.81 1.94
C GLY A 92 -1.26 -5.79 0.89
N GLN A 93 -0.94 -6.96 0.39
CA GLN A 93 0.04 -7.14 -0.67
C GLN A 93 -0.50 -8.15 -1.66
N PHE A 94 -0.34 -7.90 -2.94
CA PHE A 94 -0.69 -8.84 -4.00
C PHE A 94 0.59 -9.44 -4.58
N GLY A 95 0.68 -10.77 -4.54
CA GLY A 95 1.86 -11.49 -5.00
C GLY A 95 3.15 -11.01 -4.34
N SER A 96 4.16 -10.73 -5.13
CA SER A 96 5.44 -10.18 -4.66
C SER A 96 5.37 -8.71 -4.22
N GLY A 97 4.26 -8.04 -4.47
CA GLY A 97 4.06 -6.62 -4.18
C GLY A 97 4.36 -5.69 -5.34
N MET A 98 4.57 -6.21 -6.56
CA MET A 98 4.89 -5.39 -7.74
C MET A 98 3.77 -4.43 -8.12
N VAL A 99 2.49 -4.83 -7.97
CA VAL A 99 1.34 -3.99 -8.32
C VAL A 99 0.68 -3.35 -7.12
N LEU A 100 0.72 -3.99 -5.95
CA LEU A 100 0.19 -3.46 -4.70
C LEU A 100 0.97 -3.96 -3.51
N ARG A 101 1.46 -3.01 -2.71
CA ARG A 101 2.04 -3.26 -1.40
C ARG A 101 1.67 -2.14 -0.44
N LEU A 102 0.77 -2.45 0.48
CA LEU A 102 0.31 -1.57 1.54
C LEU A 102 0.84 -2.09 2.87
N TYR A 103 1.70 -1.34 3.52
CA TYR A 103 2.39 -1.78 4.73
C TYR A 103 2.76 -0.62 5.64
N GLU A 104 3.10 -0.93 6.85
CA GLU A 104 3.71 -0.03 7.80
C GLU A 104 5.17 -0.47 8.06
N ASP A 105 6.07 0.49 8.05
CA ASP A 105 7.45 0.32 8.55
C ASP A 105 7.81 1.55 9.39
N ARG A 106 7.76 1.37 10.70
CA ARG A 106 8.02 2.46 11.66
C ARG A 106 9.46 2.94 11.63
N ALA A 107 10.41 2.06 11.31
CA ALA A 107 11.82 2.42 11.22
C ALA A 107 12.10 3.33 10.02
N LEU A 108 11.36 3.14 8.94
CA LEU A 108 11.43 3.97 7.74
C LEU A 108 10.41 5.13 7.75
N GLY A 109 9.54 5.22 8.76
CA GLY A 109 8.46 6.20 8.81
C GLY A 109 7.41 6.02 7.72
N VAL A 110 7.28 4.82 7.16
CA VAL A 110 6.32 4.51 6.09
C VAL A 110 5.05 3.93 6.67
N ASP A 111 3.91 4.51 6.30
CA ASP A 111 2.59 3.95 6.53
C ASP A 111 1.66 4.33 5.37
N ASN A 112 1.43 3.41 4.46
CA ASN A 112 0.64 3.63 3.25
C ASN A 112 -0.71 2.88 3.25
N ALA A 113 -1.30 2.71 4.44
CA ALA A 113 -2.63 2.12 4.58
C ALA A 113 -3.67 2.80 3.68
N LEU A 114 -4.67 2.05 3.28
CA LEU A 114 -5.89 2.60 2.69
C LEU A 114 -6.98 2.70 3.76
N ARG A 115 -7.67 3.82 3.82
CA ARG A 115 -8.92 3.93 4.58
C ARG A 115 -10.09 3.53 3.70
N GLY A 116 -10.65 2.37 3.99
CA GLY A 116 -11.71 1.80 3.18
C GLY A 116 -12.12 0.43 3.68
N GLY A 117 -11.98 -0.59 2.84
CA GLY A 117 -12.33 -1.95 3.20
C GLY A 117 -11.49 -2.99 2.47
N LYS A 118 -11.44 -4.18 3.06
CA LYS A 118 -10.82 -5.37 2.50
C LYS A 118 -11.72 -6.57 2.76
N ILE A 119 -11.86 -7.43 1.77
CA ILE A 119 -12.51 -8.73 1.88
C ILE A 119 -11.56 -9.81 1.41
N GLU A 120 -11.44 -10.86 2.19
CA GLU A 120 -10.63 -12.04 1.92
C GLU A 120 -11.57 -13.25 2.00
N ILE A 121 -11.71 -14.00 0.92
CA ILE A 121 -12.64 -15.14 0.86
C ILE A 121 -11.98 -16.38 0.27
N THR A 122 -12.38 -17.52 0.80
CA THR A 122 -12.03 -18.85 0.31
C THR A 122 -13.33 -19.59 -0.06
N PRO A 123 -13.90 -19.30 -1.25
CA PRO A 123 -15.20 -19.84 -1.63
C PRO A 123 -15.16 -21.34 -1.85
N TYR A 124 -14.01 -21.90 -2.16
CA TYR A 124 -13.75 -23.30 -2.33
C TYR A 124 -12.28 -23.60 -2.01
N LYS A 125 -11.96 -24.82 -1.60
CA LYS A 125 -10.60 -25.28 -1.34
C LYS A 125 -9.70 -24.96 -2.55
N GLY A 126 -8.58 -24.31 -2.31
CA GLY A 126 -7.61 -23.91 -3.36
C GLY A 126 -8.00 -22.66 -4.15
N ILE A 127 -9.10 -21.96 -3.81
CA ILE A 127 -9.46 -20.67 -4.42
C ILE A 127 -9.41 -19.59 -3.35
N TYR A 128 -8.52 -18.62 -3.50
CA TYR A 128 -8.31 -17.51 -2.57
C TYR A 128 -8.54 -16.20 -3.31
N LEU A 129 -9.51 -15.43 -2.85
CA LEU A 129 -9.87 -14.14 -3.41
C LEU A 129 -9.64 -13.05 -2.37
N THR A 130 -8.99 -11.97 -2.77
CA THR A 130 -8.87 -10.76 -1.97
C THR A 130 -9.30 -9.57 -2.80
N ALA A 131 -10.17 -8.75 -2.25
CA ALA A 131 -10.49 -7.45 -2.82
C ALA A 131 -10.32 -6.38 -1.75
N LEU A 132 -9.82 -5.22 -2.15
CA LEU A 132 -9.68 -4.08 -1.25
C LEU A 132 -9.88 -2.77 -1.99
N GLY A 133 -10.20 -1.75 -1.23
CA GLY A 133 -10.32 -0.42 -1.80
C GLY A 133 -10.44 0.65 -0.72
N GLY A 134 -10.02 1.84 -1.06
CA GLY A 134 -10.07 2.96 -0.15
C GLY A 134 -9.26 4.16 -0.61
N LYS A 135 -9.25 5.18 0.24
CA LYS A 135 -8.46 6.39 0.04
C LYS A 135 -7.04 6.19 0.56
N GLN A 136 -6.06 6.63 -0.21
CA GLN A 136 -4.66 6.53 0.18
C GLN A 136 -4.31 7.58 1.24
N ARG A 137 -3.57 7.17 2.26
CA ARG A 137 -3.02 8.05 3.29
C ARG A 137 -2.05 9.07 2.68
N ARG A 138 -2.09 10.31 3.13
CA ARG A 138 -1.13 11.34 2.70
C ARG A 138 0.18 11.16 3.46
N TYR A 139 1.24 10.87 2.74
CA TYR A 139 2.54 10.63 3.35
C TYR A 139 3.20 11.91 3.92
N TRP A 140 3.15 13.02 3.15
CA TRP A 140 3.86 14.26 3.49
C TRP A 140 3.06 15.23 4.37
N ASN A 141 1.82 14.94 4.64
CA ASN A 141 0.97 15.70 5.53
C ASN A 141 0.06 14.72 6.28
N CYS A 142 0.66 14.07 7.28
CA CYS A 142 0.03 12.95 7.97
C CYS A 142 -1.16 13.38 8.80
N TYR A 143 -1.07 14.55 9.44
CA TYR A 143 -2.08 15.04 10.33
C TYR A 143 -2.78 16.25 9.73
N ASP A 144 -4.07 16.33 9.94
CA ASP A 144 -4.86 17.50 9.56
C ASP A 144 -4.77 18.56 10.65
N ASP A 145 -4.52 19.80 10.29
CA ASP A 145 -4.47 20.91 11.25
C ASP A 145 -5.80 21.04 11.97
N GLY A 146 -5.83 20.67 13.25
CA GLY A 146 -6.98 20.72 14.10
C GLY A 146 -7.98 19.56 14.01
N ALA A 147 -7.71 18.54 13.21
CA ALA A 147 -8.51 17.31 13.14
C ALA A 147 -7.82 16.14 13.86
N TRP A 148 -8.63 15.28 14.48
CA TRP A 148 -8.16 14.03 15.08
C TRP A 148 -7.98 12.97 13.99
N GLY A 149 -6.78 12.81 13.49
CA GLY A 149 -6.49 11.73 12.58
C GLY A 149 -5.58 12.08 11.43
N TRP A 150 -5.34 11.09 10.59
CA TRP A 150 -4.50 11.20 9.44
C TRP A 150 -5.24 11.77 8.23
N ASN A 151 -4.51 12.53 7.44
CA ASN A 151 -4.99 13.03 6.17
C ASN A 151 -5.01 11.92 5.09
N TYR A 152 -6.06 11.92 4.31
CA TYR A 152 -6.22 11.02 3.16
C TYR A 152 -6.36 11.82 1.86
N LYS A 153 -5.81 11.25 0.77
CA LYS A 153 -5.99 11.82 -0.56
C LYS A 153 -7.46 11.73 -0.99
N GLN A 154 -7.85 12.57 -1.93
CA GLN A 154 -9.14 12.43 -2.61
C GLN A 154 -9.16 11.19 -3.53
N ASP A 155 -7.98 10.76 -3.97
CA ASP A 155 -7.77 9.62 -4.85
C ASP A 155 -8.16 8.32 -4.17
N ALA A 156 -8.72 7.39 -4.95
CA ALA A 156 -9.08 6.07 -4.49
C ALA A 156 -8.22 5.00 -5.16
N VAL A 157 -7.95 3.93 -4.45
CA VAL A 157 -7.31 2.73 -4.96
C VAL A 157 -8.27 1.57 -4.79
N LEU A 158 -8.45 0.79 -5.86
CA LEU A 158 -9.22 -0.44 -5.87
C LEU A 158 -8.31 -1.58 -6.33
N GLY A 159 -8.39 -2.72 -5.70
CA GLY A 159 -7.57 -3.87 -6.04
C GLY A 159 -8.29 -5.18 -5.84
N ALA A 160 -7.97 -6.14 -6.70
CA ALA A 160 -8.43 -7.52 -6.59
C ALA A 160 -7.28 -8.49 -6.89
N ASN A 161 -7.26 -9.60 -6.18
CA ASN A 161 -6.27 -10.66 -6.29
C ASN A 161 -6.95 -12.02 -6.23
N LEU A 162 -6.58 -12.90 -7.15
CA LEU A 162 -6.99 -14.30 -7.19
C LEU A 162 -5.75 -15.18 -7.08
N GLU A 163 -5.81 -16.19 -6.22
CA GLU A 163 -4.81 -17.25 -6.14
C GLU A 163 -5.48 -18.61 -6.24
N LEU A 164 -4.88 -19.49 -7.03
CA LEU A 164 -5.32 -20.85 -7.25
C LEU A 164 -4.24 -21.81 -6.77
N GLY A 165 -4.53 -22.51 -5.70
CA GLY A 165 -3.68 -23.58 -5.15
C GLY A 165 -3.93 -24.89 -5.93
N ILE A 166 -3.28 -25.06 -7.06
CA ILE A 166 -3.47 -26.23 -7.96
C ILE A 166 -3.18 -27.54 -7.25
N HIS A 167 -2.16 -27.52 -6.36
CA HIS A 167 -1.77 -28.70 -5.55
C HIS A 167 -2.90 -29.18 -4.62
N GLU A 168 -3.85 -28.31 -4.26
CA GLU A 168 -4.96 -28.69 -3.40
C GLU A 168 -6.00 -29.57 -4.12
N TRP A 169 -5.97 -29.57 -5.46
CA TRP A 169 -6.87 -30.34 -6.32
C TRP A 169 -6.20 -31.59 -6.93
N SER A 170 -4.89 -31.76 -6.74
CA SER A 170 -4.10 -32.83 -7.35
C SER A 170 -3.52 -33.75 -6.27
N GLU A 171 -4.04 -34.96 -6.15
CA GLU A 171 -3.53 -35.98 -5.24
C GLU A 171 -2.05 -36.32 -5.54
N ALA A 172 -1.69 -36.41 -6.82
CA ALA A 172 -0.32 -36.66 -7.22
C ALA A 172 0.68 -35.57 -6.78
N MET A 173 0.26 -34.31 -6.78
CA MET A 173 1.10 -33.24 -6.25
C MET A 173 1.21 -33.26 -4.74
N GLN A 174 0.11 -33.61 -4.04
CA GLN A 174 0.12 -33.75 -2.58
C GLN A 174 1.03 -34.90 -2.14
N GLU A 175 0.96 -36.05 -2.81
CA GLU A 175 1.82 -37.20 -2.54
C GLU A 175 3.30 -36.90 -2.82
N ALA A 176 3.58 -36.12 -3.88
CA ALA A 176 4.94 -35.70 -4.20
C ALA A 176 5.49 -34.59 -3.28
N GLY A 177 4.65 -34.00 -2.42
CA GLY A 177 4.99 -32.82 -1.62
C GLY A 177 5.28 -31.59 -2.49
N ALA A 178 4.61 -31.49 -3.65
CA ALA A 178 4.74 -30.39 -4.58
C ALA A 178 3.60 -29.39 -4.37
N ASN A 179 3.93 -28.09 -4.27
CA ASN A 179 2.98 -26.99 -4.17
C ASN A 179 3.07 -26.12 -5.42
N LEU A 180 1.98 -25.94 -6.12
CA LEU A 180 1.85 -25.02 -7.24
C LEU A 180 0.72 -24.03 -6.96
N THR A 181 1.04 -22.75 -6.99
CA THR A 181 0.07 -21.66 -6.90
C THR A 181 0.17 -20.80 -8.15
N ILE A 182 -0.95 -20.51 -8.75
CA ILE A 182 -1.07 -19.56 -9.88
C ILE A 182 -1.90 -18.39 -9.38
N GLY A 183 -1.45 -17.16 -9.65
CA GLY A 183 -2.15 -15.97 -9.20
C GLY A 183 -2.25 -14.90 -10.26
N GLY A 184 -3.25 -14.05 -10.10
CA GLY A 184 -3.44 -12.85 -10.90
C GLY A 184 -3.95 -11.71 -10.03
N SER A 185 -3.46 -10.51 -10.31
CA SER A 185 -3.83 -9.30 -9.57
C SER A 185 -4.16 -8.17 -10.52
N TYR A 186 -5.10 -7.33 -10.11
CA TYR A 186 -5.40 -6.08 -10.79
C TYR A 186 -5.59 -4.98 -9.76
N VAL A 187 -5.02 -3.82 -10.04
CA VAL A 187 -5.14 -2.61 -9.21
C VAL A 187 -5.50 -1.44 -10.11
N SER A 188 -6.44 -0.64 -9.70
CA SER A 188 -6.81 0.61 -10.37
C SER A 188 -6.72 1.75 -9.38
N LYS A 189 -6.02 2.80 -9.76
CA LYS A 189 -5.95 4.07 -9.05
C LYS A 189 -6.82 5.08 -9.77
N TYR A 190 -7.80 5.62 -9.06
CA TYR A 190 -8.54 6.79 -9.48
C TYR A 190 -7.85 8.04 -8.94
N GLN A 191 -7.57 8.98 -9.80
CA GLN A 191 -7.08 10.31 -9.42
C GLN A 191 -7.94 11.35 -10.12
N LYS A 192 -8.24 12.45 -9.41
CA LYS A 192 -8.96 13.53 -10.06
C LYS A 192 -8.12 14.04 -11.23
N GLU A 193 -8.78 14.31 -12.37
CA GLU A 193 -8.12 14.99 -13.48
C GLU A 193 -7.40 16.23 -12.94
N ASP A 194 -6.10 16.26 -13.09
CA ASP A 194 -5.27 17.37 -12.69
C ASP A 194 -4.35 17.75 -13.85
N THR A 195 -4.14 19.04 -13.99
CA THR A 195 -3.25 19.59 -14.98
C THR A 195 -1.99 20.02 -14.26
N ILE A 196 -0.91 19.27 -14.43
CA ILE A 196 0.38 19.68 -13.89
C ILE A 196 1.07 20.57 -14.92
N ILE A 197 1.33 21.81 -14.54
CA ILE A 197 2.21 22.71 -15.31
C ILE A 197 3.64 22.32 -14.96
N THR A 198 4.28 21.56 -15.85
CA THR A 198 5.68 21.21 -15.68
C THR A 198 6.56 22.16 -16.50
N ASN A 199 7.54 22.72 -15.82
CA ASN A 199 8.64 23.51 -16.38
C ASN A 199 8.25 24.56 -17.44
N THR A 200 8.34 25.79 -17.04
CA THR A 200 8.44 26.90 -17.98
C THR A 200 9.76 26.80 -18.73
N VAL A 201 9.75 26.33 -19.95
CA VAL A 201 10.92 26.40 -20.83
C VAL A 201 10.98 27.79 -21.43
N ILE A 202 12.02 28.52 -21.09
CA ILE A 202 12.32 29.82 -21.72
C ILE A 202 13.10 29.53 -23.00
N GLN A 203 12.44 29.62 -24.14
CA GLN A 203 13.10 29.61 -25.44
C GLN A 203 13.22 31.06 -25.99
N PRO A 204 14.11 31.29 -26.96
CA PRO A 204 14.27 32.63 -27.55
C PRO A 204 12.98 33.25 -28.10
N GLU A 205 11.98 32.42 -28.41
CA GLU A 205 10.70 32.80 -29.02
C GLU A 205 9.57 33.03 -28.01
N GLY A 206 9.80 32.75 -26.68
CA GLY A 206 8.80 32.95 -25.66
C GLY A 206 8.85 31.91 -24.52
N LYS A 207 7.91 32.06 -23.60
CA LYS A 207 7.74 31.21 -22.43
C LYS A 207 6.61 30.19 -22.72
N TYR A 208 6.94 28.92 -22.72
CA TYR A 208 5.95 27.84 -22.96
C TYR A 208 5.78 27.01 -21.73
N ASP A 209 4.54 26.83 -21.30
CA ASP A 209 4.15 25.93 -20.22
C ASP A 209 3.73 24.58 -20.82
N TYR A 210 4.40 23.52 -20.39
CA TYR A 210 3.96 22.17 -20.75
C TYR A 210 2.81 21.76 -19.82
N ILE A 211 1.65 21.51 -20.41
CA ILE A 211 0.47 21.01 -19.72
C ILE A 211 0.46 19.49 -19.83
N LEU A 212 0.58 18.80 -18.69
CA LEU A 212 0.44 17.36 -18.59
C LEU A 212 -0.99 17.02 -18.16
N ASN A 213 -1.70 16.32 -19.03
CA ASN A 213 -2.99 15.74 -18.66
C ASN A 213 -2.75 14.39 -18.01
N LEU A 214 -3.02 14.30 -16.70
CA LEU A 214 -2.94 13.03 -15.97
C LEU A 214 -4.18 12.18 -16.29
N PRO A 215 -4.01 10.89 -16.57
CA PRO A 215 -5.15 10.00 -16.75
C PRO A 215 -5.94 9.89 -15.44
N GLU A 216 -7.26 9.98 -15.52
CA GLU A 216 -8.16 9.86 -14.37
C GLU A 216 -8.08 8.45 -13.75
N TRP A 217 -7.89 7.44 -14.58
CA TRP A 217 -7.76 6.05 -14.16
C TRP A 217 -6.42 5.46 -14.61
N VAL A 218 -5.70 4.89 -13.67
CA VAL A 218 -4.45 4.17 -13.93
C VAL A 218 -4.61 2.74 -13.46
N GLY A 219 -4.49 1.79 -14.38
CA GLY A 219 -4.55 0.36 -14.11
C GLY A 219 -3.16 -0.29 -14.09
N ALA A 220 -2.97 -1.25 -13.20
CA ALA A 220 -1.83 -2.16 -13.20
C ALA A 220 -2.32 -3.58 -12.92
N GLY A 221 -1.71 -4.57 -13.56
CA GLY A 221 -2.02 -5.97 -13.34
C GLY A 221 -0.78 -6.83 -13.31
N SER A 222 -0.86 -7.98 -12.65
CA SER A 222 0.20 -9.00 -12.71
C SER A 222 -0.38 -10.39 -12.81
N VAL A 223 0.43 -11.29 -13.35
CA VAL A 223 0.22 -12.73 -13.32
C VAL A 223 1.46 -13.40 -12.76
N ARG A 224 1.28 -14.47 -11.97
CA ARG A 224 2.36 -15.16 -11.31
C ARG A 224 2.15 -16.64 -11.20
N ALA A 225 3.26 -17.38 -11.12
CA ALA A 225 3.30 -18.78 -10.74
C ALA A 225 4.38 -18.99 -9.68
N GLN A 226 4.04 -19.73 -8.64
CA GLN A 226 4.95 -20.14 -7.59
C GLN A 226 4.92 -21.66 -7.47
N PHE A 227 6.11 -22.27 -7.48
CA PHE A 227 6.27 -23.71 -7.34
C PHE A 227 7.26 -24.01 -6.22
N GLN A 228 6.89 -24.96 -5.37
CA GLN A 228 7.73 -25.45 -4.27
C GLN A 228 7.74 -26.98 -4.27
N MET A 229 8.90 -27.58 -4.20
CA MET A 229 9.05 -29.03 -4.04
C MET A 229 10.45 -29.38 -3.52
N LYS A 230 10.54 -30.20 -2.47
CA LYS A 230 11.79 -30.80 -1.96
C LYS A 230 12.93 -29.79 -1.75
N GLY A 231 12.62 -28.66 -1.12
CA GLY A 231 13.59 -27.58 -0.86
C GLY A 231 13.75 -26.58 -2.01
N TRP A 232 13.30 -26.87 -3.20
CA TRP A 232 13.22 -25.90 -4.30
C TRP A 232 12.04 -24.97 -4.15
N ASN A 233 12.28 -23.70 -4.37
CA ASN A 233 11.24 -22.66 -4.46
C ASN A 233 11.51 -21.81 -5.69
N ALA A 234 10.55 -21.74 -6.59
CA ALA A 234 10.60 -20.94 -7.81
C ALA A 234 9.40 -20.00 -7.86
N LEU A 235 9.64 -18.74 -8.19
CA LEU A 235 8.62 -17.71 -8.41
C LEU A 235 8.89 -17.00 -9.72
N VAL A 236 7.86 -16.83 -10.52
CA VAL A 236 7.85 -15.96 -11.69
C VAL A 236 6.63 -15.05 -11.60
N GLU A 237 6.82 -13.76 -11.71
CA GLU A 237 5.74 -12.78 -11.77
C GLU A 237 6.02 -11.75 -12.87
N TYR A 238 5.04 -11.53 -13.74
CA TYR A 238 5.06 -10.49 -14.75
C TYR A 238 4.02 -9.45 -14.42
N ALA A 239 4.39 -8.18 -14.45
CA ALA A 239 3.51 -7.05 -14.21
C ALA A 239 3.50 -6.07 -15.38
N TYR A 240 2.34 -5.50 -15.61
CA TYR A 240 2.09 -4.44 -16.58
C TYR A 240 1.34 -3.30 -15.91
N LYS A 241 1.76 -2.05 -16.17
CA LYS A 241 1.11 -0.84 -15.71
C LYS A 241 0.78 0.06 -16.90
N ALA A 242 -0.44 0.55 -16.94
CA ALA A 242 -0.85 1.58 -17.90
C ALA A 242 -0.06 2.88 -17.68
N ASN A 243 -0.09 3.75 -18.65
CA ASN A 243 0.56 5.06 -18.59
C ASN A 243 0.15 5.84 -17.33
N ASP A 244 1.15 6.37 -16.64
CA ASP A 244 1.00 7.18 -15.43
C ASP A 244 2.17 8.16 -15.37
N PRO A 245 2.11 9.25 -16.16
CA PRO A 245 3.20 10.21 -16.24
C PRO A 245 3.46 10.84 -14.87
N SER A 246 4.70 10.80 -14.43
CA SER A 246 5.14 11.31 -13.13
C SER A 246 6.59 11.75 -13.19
N VAL A 247 7.05 12.46 -12.18
CA VAL A 247 8.48 12.85 -12.06
C VAL A 247 9.41 11.64 -12.09
N LEU A 248 8.94 10.48 -11.57
CA LEU A 248 9.76 9.27 -11.48
C LEU A 248 10.03 8.60 -12.84
N ASN A 249 9.18 8.83 -13.83
CA ASN A 249 9.32 8.28 -15.18
C ASN A 249 9.55 9.38 -16.25
N ASP A 250 10.06 10.53 -15.81
CA ASP A 250 10.32 11.70 -16.67
C ASP A 250 9.07 12.12 -17.48
N TYR A 251 7.91 11.99 -16.85
CA TYR A 251 6.59 12.28 -17.41
C TYR A 251 6.26 11.51 -18.71
N SER A 252 6.85 10.32 -18.87
CA SER A 252 6.53 9.44 -20.00
C SER A 252 5.10 8.91 -19.94
N TYR A 253 4.44 8.87 -21.10
CA TYR A 253 3.14 8.21 -21.31
C TYR A 253 3.31 6.74 -21.69
N ASP A 254 4.52 6.18 -21.67
CA ASP A 254 4.75 4.80 -22.00
C ASP A 254 4.23 3.88 -20.87
N PRO A 255 3.67 2.73 -21.22
CA PRO A 255 3.29 1.73 -20.23
C PRO A 255 4.52 1.10 -19.59
N GLY A 256 4.42 0.77 -18.31
CA GLY A 256 5.46 0.09 -17.56
C GLY A 256 5.31 -1.43 -17.63
N GLN A 257 6.43 -2.14 -17.69
CA GLN A 257 6.48 -3.60 -17.61
C GLN A 257 7.59 -4.03 -16.66
N ALA A 258 7.36 -5.12 -15.93
CA ALA A 258 8.37 -5.70 -15.06
C ALA A 258 8.23 -7.22 -15.01
N LEU A 259 9.36 -7.92 -14.93
CA LEU A 259 9.45 -9.36 -14.73
C LEU A 259 10.30 -9.65 -13.51
N LEU A 260 9.74 -10.39 -12.57
CA LEU A 260 10.45 -10.91 -11.41
C LEU A 260 10.59 -12.42 -11.56
N MET A 261 11.82 -12.90 -11.39
CA MET A 261 12.12 -14.34 -11.34
C MET A 261 12.98 -14.61 -10.11
N SER A 262 12.62 -15.60 -9.33
CA SER A 262 13.36 -16.04 -8.16
C SER A 262 13.43 -17.55 -8.14
N LEU A 263 14.61 -18.09 -7.85
CA LEU A 263 14.84 -19.50 -7.65
C LEU A 263 15.74 -19.68 -6.43
N SER A 264 15.31 -20.46 -5.47
CA SER A 264 16.07 -20.77 -4.26
C SER A 264 15.97 -22.25 -3.91
N TYR A 265 16.99 -22.73 -3.21
CA TYR A 265 17.05 -24.08 -2.65
C TYR A 265 17.51 -23.99 -1.19
N SER A 266 16.82 -24.69 -0.28
CA SER A 266 17.12 -24.72 1.16
C SER A 266 17.02 -26.14 1.73
#